data_807aa59846d19891a8a2f8a78e150a82
#
_entry.id   807aa59846d19891a8a2f8a78e150a82
#
_cell.length_a   1.000
_cell.length_b   1.000
_cell.length_c   1.000
_cell.angle_alpha   90.00
_cell.angle_beta   90.00
_cell.angle_gamma   90.00
#
_symmetry.space_group_name_H-M   'P 1'
#
loop_
_entity.id
_entity.type
_entity.pdbx_description
1 polymer ?
#
loop_
_entity_poly.entity_id
_entity_poly.type
_entity_poly.pdbx_seq_one_letter_code
_entity_poly.pdbx_strand_id
1 'polypeptide(L)'
;STRKESSAASDVYKRQLLYHSQGKPGKIEVVPTKPYSTQTDLSLAYSPGVAEPCLEIEKDPQTAYDYTAKGNLVAVISNGTAVLGLGDIGALSGKPVMEGKGLLFKIYAGIDVFDIEVNEKDPEKFIQAVKAIAPTFGGINLEDIKAPECFEIERRLKEELDIPVMHDDQHGTAIISSAGLLNALEVAGKKIENVRIVVNGAGASATSCTKLYESLGAR
;
A
#
# COMPACT_ATOMS: atom_id res chain seq x y z
N SER A 1 3.39 -4.89 40.75
CA SER A 1 1.93 -4.66 40.57
C SER A 1 1.54 -5.05 39.16
N THR A 2 1.13 -6.32 38.98
CA THR A 2 0.54 -6.81 37.72
C THR A 2 -0.79 -6.09 37.51
N ARG A 3 -0.86 -5.20 36.51
CA ARG A 3 -2.13 -4.68 36.02
C ARG A 3 -3.00 -5.86 35.60
N LYS A 4 -4.08 -6.14 36.30
CA LYS A 4 -5.17 -6.96 35.78
C LYS A 4 -5.76 -6.18 34.60
N GLU A 5 -5.50 -6.65 33.37
CA GLU A 5 -6.26 -6.20 32.21
C GLU A 5 -7.74 -6.43 32.49
N SER A 6 -8.59 -5.47 32.19
CA SER A 6 -10.03 -5.66 32.39
C SER A 6 -10.52 -6.81 31.50
N SER A 7 -11.46 -7.60 31.94
CA SER A 7 -12.01 -8.73 31.17
C SER A 7 -12.49 -8.29 29.78
N ALA A 8 -13.06 -7.09 29.65
CA ALA A 8 -13.49 -6.50 28.39
C ALA A 8 -12.33 -6.24 27.41
N ALA A 9 -11.16 -5.77 27.90
CA ALA A 9 -9.99 -5.58 27.03
C ALA A 9 -9.44 -6.92 26.55
N SER A 10 -9.37 -7.94 27.41
CA SER A 10 -8.97 -9.30 27.04
C SER A 10 -9.89 -9.91 25.97
N ASP A 11 -11.21 -9.67 26.06
CA ASP A 11 -12.17 -10.17 25.08
C ASP A 11 -12.07 -9.47 23.72
N VAL A 12 -11.74 -8.17 23.70
CA VAL A 12 -11.47 -7.42 22.45
C VAL A 12 -10.23 -7.98 21.76
N TYR A 13 -9.12 -8.19 22.46
CA TYR A 13 -7.90 -8.77 21.88
C TYR A 13 -8.12 -10.18 21.34
N LYS A 14 -8.84 -11.03 22.08
CA LYS A 14 -9.20 -12.38 21.61
C LYS A 14 -10.04 -12.33 20.32
N ARG A 15 -11.01 -11.41 20.24
CA ARG A 15 -11.83 -11.23 19.05
C ARG A 15 -11.02 -10.80 17.85
N GLN A 16 -10.05 -9.90 18.04
CA GLN A 16 -9.13 -9.46 16.97
C GLN A 16 -8.30 -10.65 16.44
N LEU A 17 -7.70 -11.45 17.33
CA LEU A 17 -6.93 -12.63 16.93
C LEU A 17 -7.80 -13.66 16.22
N LEU A 18 -9.02 -13.92 16.74
CA LEU A 18 -9.95 -14.84 16.12
C LEU A 18 -10.37 -14.39 14.71
N TYR A 19 -10.60 -13.09 14.50
CA TYR A 19 -10.92 -12.55 13.17
C TYR A 19 -9.86 -12.91 12.12
N HIS A 20 -8.58 -12.87 12.49
CA HIS A 20 -7.48 -13.16 11.57
C HIS A 20 -7.19 -14.66 11.38
N SER A 21 -7.64 -15.52 12.29
CA SER A 21 -7.29 -16.96 12.30
C SER A 21 -8.46 -17.90 11.99
N GLN A 22 -9.70 -17.47 12.18
CA GLN A 22 -10.86 -18.32 11.94
C GLN A 22 -11.11 -18.57 10.45
N GLY A 23 -11.51 -19.79 10.10
CA GLY A 23 -11.75 -20.20 8.72
C GLY A 23 -10.44 -20.26 7.92
N LYS A 24 -10.37 -19.55 6.81
CA LYS A 24 -9.15 -19.38 6.05
C LYS A 24 -8.34 -18.22 6.68
N PRO A 25 -7.13 -18.46 7.18
CA PRO A 25 -6.31 -17.39 7.77
C PRO A 25 -5.96 -16.30 6.77
N GLY A 26 -5.78 -15.07 7.25
CA GLY A 26 -5.46 -13.91 6.43
C GLY A 26 -6.71 -13.20 5.87
N LYS A 27 -6.50 -12.25 4.98
CA LYS A 27 -7.56 -11.39 4.41
C LYS A 27 -7.58 -11.38 2.89
N ILE A 28 -6.61 -12.01 2.24
CA ILE A 28 -6.48 -12.05 0.79
C ILE A 28 -6.47 -13.49 0.28
N GLU A 29 -6.88 -13.65 -0.94
CA GLU A 29 -6.89 -14.92 -1.66
C GLU A 29 -6.59 -14.67 -3.13
N VAL A 30 -5.79 -15.54 -3.75
CA VAL A 30 -5.54 -15.53 -5.18
C VAL A 30 -6.40 -16.62 -5.82
N VAL A 31 -7.25 -16.21 -6.77
CA VAL A 31 -8.17 -17.11 -7.47
C VAL A 31 -7.99 -17.00 -8.98
N PRO A 32 -8.14 -18.10 -9.74
CA PRO A 32 -8.10 -18.07 -11.19
C PRO A 32 -9.27 -17.23 -11.76
N THR A 33 -9.00 -16.49 -12.83
CA THR A 33 -10.01 -15.67 -13.54
C THR A 33 -10.46 -16.30 -14.86
N LYS A 34 -9.78 -17.36 -15.31
CA LYS A 34 -10.07 -18.08 -16.57
C LYS A 34 -10.63 -19.46 -16.27
N PRO A 35 -11.42 -20.05 -17.21
CA PRO A 35 -11.84 -21.43 -17.12
C PRO A 35 -10.64 -22.40 -17.03
N TYR A 36 -10.79 -23.47 -16.27
CA TYR A 36 -9.73 -24.49 -16.08
C TYR A 36 -10.29 -25.91 -15.97
N SER A 37 -11.52 -26.13 -16.47
CA SER A 37 -12.23 -27.41 -16.29
C SER A 37 -11.94 -28.41 -17.39
N THR A 38 -11.44 -27.98 -18.54
CA THR A 38 -11.17 -28.85 -19.70
C THR A 38 -9.69 -28.87 -20.09
N GLN A 39 -9.29 -29.92 -20.81
CA GLN A 39 -7.94 -29.99 -21.37
C GLN A 39 -7.64 -28.83 -22.33
N THR A 40 -8.65 -28.35 -23.05
CA THR A 40 -8.53 -27.19 -23.93
C THR A 40 -8.28 -25.93 -23.12
N ASP A 41 -9.00 -25.71 -22.02
CA ASP A 41 -8.78 -24.56 -21.13
C ASP A 41 -7.34 -24.53 -20.62
N LEU A 42 -6.84 -25.70 -20.17
CA LEU A 42 -5.48 -25.81 -19.64
C LEU A 42 -4.41 -25.59 -20.72
N SER A 43 -4.66 -26.05 -21.94
CA SER A 43 -3.72 -25.83 -23.07
C SER A 43 -3.65 -24.39 -23.51
N LEU A 44 -4.74 -23.61 -23.36
CA LEU A 44 -4.78 -22.17 -23.62
C LEU A 44 -4.16 -21.37 -22.46
N ALA A 45 -4.46 -21.77 -21.22
CA ALA A 45 -4.00 -21.06 -20.04
C ALA A 45 -2.49 -21.26 -19.76
N TYR A 46 -1.89 -22.36 -20.21
CA TYR A 46 -0.49 -22.68 -19.99
C TYR A 46 0.18 -23.15 -21.28
N SER A 47 0.65 -24.36 -21.37
CA SER A 47 1.40 -24.85 -22.53
C SER A 47 0.48 -25.62 -23.50
N PRO A 48 0.51 -25.34 -24.81
CA PRO A 48 1.38 -24.39 -25.56
C PRO A 48 0.80 -22.98 -25.70
N GLY A 49 -0.48 -22.72 -25.42
CA GLY A 49 -1.21 -21.50 -25.77
C GLY A 49 -0.63 -20.23 -25.17
N VAL A 50 0.04 -20.30 -24.01
CA VAL A 50 0.66 -19.14 -23.35
C VAL A 50 1.85 -18.54 -24.13
N ALA A 51 2.40 -19.25 -25.12
CA ALA A 51 3.52 -18.76 -25.91
C ALA A 51 3.14 -17.51 -26.74
N GLU A 52 1.94 -17.46 -27.29
CA GLU A 52 1.49 -16.33 -28.14
C GLU A 52 1.47 -15.00 -27.37
N PRO A 53 0.80 -14.86 -26.22
CA PRO A 53 0.88 -13.62 -25.45
C PRO A 53 2.29 -13.26 -25.00
N CYS A 54 3.18 -14.24 -24.71
CA CYS A 54 4.57 -13.94 -24.40
C CYS A 54 5.29 -13.27 -25.59
N LEU A 55 5.08 -13.76 -26.80
CA LEU A 55 5.68 -13.19 -28.02
C LEU A 55 5.12 -11.79 -28.34
N GLU A 56 3.84 -11.56 -28.09
CA GLU A 56 3.25 -10.23 -28.25
C GLU A 56 3.82 -9.22 -27.25
N ILE A 57 3.99 -9.62 -25.98
CA ILE A 57 4.61 -8.76 -24.95
C ILE A 57 6.08 -8.49 -25.25
N GLU A 58 6.82 -9.49 -25.79
CA GLU A 58 8.22 -9.29 -26.22
C GLU A 58 8.33 -8.22 -27.32
N LYS A 59 7.41 -8.22 -28.28
CA LYS A 59 7.35 -7.22 -29.36
C LYS A 59 6.94 -5.83 -28.87
N ASP A 60 5.93 -5.78 -28.02
CA ASP A 60 5.38 -4.54 -27.46
C ASP A 60 5.05 -4.76 -25.96
N PRO A 61 5.90 -4.29 -25.04
CA PRO A 61 5.68 -4.43 -23.60
C PRO A 61 4.37 -3.81 -23.08
N GLN A 62 3.74 -2.88 -23.81
CA GLN A 62 2.45 -2.31 -23.41
C GLN A 62 1.33 -3.35 -23.45
N THR A 63 1.43 -4.35 -24.30
CA THR A 63 0.43 -5.42 -24.38
C THR A 63 0.39 -6.32 -23.15
N ALA A 64 1.36 -6.19 -22.23
CA ALA A 64 1.27 -6.82 -20.90
C ALA A 64 0.03 -6.38 -20.12
N TYR A 65 -0.48 -5.18 -20.36
CA TYR A 65 -1.71 -4.68 -19.75
C TYR A 65 -2.98 -5.33 -20.33
N ASP A 66 -2.90 -5.88 -21.53
CA ASP A 66 -4.01 -6.58 -22.19
C ASP A 66 -4.04 -8.08 -21.85
N TYR A 67 -2.87 -8.70 -21.76
CA TYR A 67 -2.74 -10.15 -21.63
C TYR A 67 -2.46 -10.66 -20.23
N THR A 68 -2.20 -9.78 -19.25
CA THR A 68 -1.88 -10.15 -17.86
C THR A 68 -2.72 -9.37 -16.84
N ALA A 69 -2.61 -9.75 -15.57
CA ALA A 69 -3.23 -9.03 -14.47
C ALA A 69 -2.55 -7.68 -14.15
N LYS A 70 -1.44 -7.33 -14.82
CA LYS A 70 -0.61 -6.15 -14.53
C LYS A 70 -1.42 -4.85 -14.44
N GLY A 71 -2.41 -4.66 -15.31
CA GLY A 71 -3.20 -3.43 -15.39
C GLY A 71 -4.08 -3.16 -14.16
N ASN A 72 -4.38 -4.18 -13.36
CA ASN A 72 -5.20 -4.03 -12.15
C ASN A 72 -4.52 -4.61 -10.90
N LEU A 73 -3.20 -4.78 -10.92
CA LEU A 73 -2.44 -5.38 -9.82
C LEU A 73 -1.46 -4.36 -9.23
N VAL A 74 -1.64 -4.01 -7.96
CA VAL A 74 -0.77 -3.11 -7.20
C VAL A 74 0.02 -3.90 -6.17
N ALA A 75 1.31 -3.58 -6.02
CA ALA A 75 2.10 -4.06 -4.90
C ALA A 75 1.92 -3.13 -3.69
N VAL A 76 1.53 -3.66 -2.55
CA VAL A 76 1.66 -2.98 -1.25
C VAL A 76 2.96 -3.43 -0.61
N ILE A 77 3.95 -2.54 -0.53
CA ILE A 77 5.32 -2.90 -0.14
C ILE A 77 5.71 -2.21 1.16
N SER A 78 6.21 -2.99 2.11
CA SER A 78 6.69 -2.50 3.41
C SER A 78 7.99 -3.18 3.83
N ASN A 79 8.78 -2.50 4.64
CA ASN A 79 9.88 -3.12 5.40
C ASN A 79 9.58 -3.19 6.90
N GLY A 80 8.39 -2.79 7.32
CA GLY A 80 7.92 -2.90 8.69
C GLY A 80 8.65 -2.01 9.70
N THR A 81 9.20 -0.88 9.25
CA THR A 81 10.00 0.03 10.11
C THR A 81 9.18 1.10 10.81
N ALA A 82 7.90 1.29 10.44
CA ALA A 82 6.99 2.26 11.08
C ALA A 82 5.55 1.74 11.10
N VAL A 83 5.34 0.53 11.61
CA VAL A 83 4.03 -0.14 11.58
C VAL A 83 3.08 0.46 12.59
N LEU A 84 2.04 1.19 12.12
CA LEU A 84 1.04 1.86 12.96
C LEU A 84 1.70 2.65 14.12
N GLY A 85 1.20 2.51 15.34
CA GLY A 85 1.81 3.05 16.57
C GLY A 85 2.84 2.12 17.25
N LEU A 86 3.19 1.00 16.60
CA LEU A 86 4.09 -0.03 17.18
C LEU A 86 5.57 0.20 16.82
N GLY A 87 5.85 1.03 15.80
CA GLY A 87 7.22 1.34 15.37
C GLY A 87 7.85 0.24 14.53
N ASP A 88 9.17 0.04 14.69
CA ASP A 88 9.95 -0.94 13.94
C ASP A 88 9.78 -2.36 14.52
N ILE A 89 8.77 -3.07 14.04
CA ILE A 89 8.49 -4.46 14.44
C ILE A 89 8.92 -5.48 13.38
N GLY A 90 9.49 -5.01 12.26
CA GLY A 90 9.99 -5.83 11.17
C GLY A 90 8.95 -6.21 10.13
N ALA A 91 9.44 -6.57 8.95
CA ALA A 91 8.64 -6.81 7.75
C ALA A 91 7.54 -7.86 7.97
N LEU A 92 7.88 -9.05 8.44
CA LEU A 92 6.92 -10.14 8.64
C LEU A 92 5.80 -9.77 9.62
N SER A 93 6.13 -9.05 10.70
CA SER A 93 5.13 -8.64 11.69
C SER A 93 4.15 -7.59 11.15
N GLY A 94 4.54 -6.86 10.10
CA GLY A 94 3.69 -5.89 9.39
C GLY A 94 2.67 -6.53 8.45
N LYS A 95 2.83 -7.81 8.06
CA LYS A 95 1.98 -8.47 7.07
C LYS A 95 0.46 -8.35 7.33
N PRO A 96 -0.07 -8.49 8.54
CA PRO A 96 -1.50 -8.32 8.78
C PRO A 96 -2.03 -6.91 8.42
N VAL A 97 -1.18 -5.87 8.52
CA VAL A 97 -1.52 -4.52 8.09
C VAL A 97 -1.53 -4.43 6.57
N MET A 98 -0.52 -5.00 5.90
CA MET A 98 -0.39 -4.98 4.43
C MET A 98 -1.54 -5.74 3.76
N GLU A 99 -1.94 -6.91 4.26
CA GLU A 99 -3.15 -7.58 3.81
C GLU A 99 -4.42 -6.73 4.05
N GLY A 100 -4.47 -6.00 5.16
CA GLY A 100 -5.55 -5.05 5.43
C GLY A 100 -5.61 -3.93 4.41
N LYS A 101 -4.45 -3.38 4.01
CA LYS A 101 -4.35 -2.39 2.94
C LYS A 101 -4.84 -2.98 1.60
N GLY A 102 -4.44 -4.22 1.27
CA GLY A 102 -4.92 -4.92 0.08
C GLY A 102 -6.45 -5.09 0.07
N LEU A 103 -7.04 -5.43 1.22
CA LEU A 103 -8.50 -5.50 1.39
C LEU A 103 -9.16 -4.15 1.07
N LEU A 104 -8.59 -3.02 1.55
CA LEU A 104 -9.13 -1.68 1.29
C LEU A 104 -9.04 -1.31 -0.20
N PHE A 105 -7.94 -1.59 -0.87
CA PHE A 105 -7.80 -1.42 -2.32
C PHE A 105 -8.90 -2.18 -3.08
N LYS A 106 -9.18 -3.43 -2.67
CA LYS A 106 -10.19 -4.26 -3.33
C LYS A 106 -11.60 -3.73 -3.14
N ILE A 107 -12.00 -3.41 -1.89
CA ILE A 107 -13.40 -3.02 -1.61
C ILE A 107 -13.71 -1.59 -2.08
N TYR A 108 -12.75 -0.67 -2.09
CA TYR A 108 -13.02 0.72 -2.47
C TYR A 108 -12.69 1.06 -3.92
N ALA A 109 -11.73 0.36 -4.53
CA ALA A 109 -11.26 0.67 -5.88
C ALA A 109 -11.35 -0.51 -6.86
N GLY A 110 -11.69 -1.72 -6.41
CA GLY A 110 -11.70 -2.92 -7.24
C GLY A 110 -10.31 -3.40 -7.67
N ILE A 111 -9.24 -2.82 -7.09
CA ILE A 111 -7.85 -3.13 -7.42
C ILE A 111 -7.40 -4.37 -6.68
N ASP A 112 -6.73 -5.28 -7.40
CA ASP A 112 -6.08 -6.44 -6.82
C ASP A 112 -4.71 -6.06 -6.23
N VAL A 113 -4.32 -6.72 -5.14
CA VAL A 113 -3.08 -6.42 -4.43
C VAL A 113 -2.31 -7.68 -4.10
N PHE A 114 -0.99 -7.63 -4.32
CA PHE A 114 -0.05 -8.48 -3.60
C PHE A 114 0.66 -7.64 -2.55
N ASP A 115 0.60 -8.08 -1.30
CA ASP A 115 1.41 -7.52 -0.22
C ASP A 115 2.80 -8.15 -0.23
N ILE A 116 3.82 -7.31 -0.15
CA ILE A 116 5.24 -7.70 -0.26
C ILE A 116 6.01 -7.15 0.95
N GLU A 117 6.37 -8.05 1.84
CA GLU A 117 7.15 -7.73 3.04
C GLU A 117 8.65 -7.91 2.74
N VAL A 118 9.36 -6.78 2.53
CA VAL A 118 10.78 -6.77 2.21
C VAL A 118 11.61 -6.68 3.47
N ASN A 119 12.31 -7.76 3.83
CA ASN A 119 13.17 -7.79 5.02
C ASN A 119 14.53 -7.10 4.75
N GLU A 120 14.49 -5.83 4.39
CA GLU A 120 15.68 -4.99 4.15
C GLU A 120 15.43 -3.57 4.68
N LYS A 121 16.35 -3.05 5.49
CA LYS A 121 16.27 -1.70 6.07
C LYS A 121 17.20 -0.69 5.41
N ASP A 122 18.19 -1.17 4.67
CA ASP A 122 19.04 -0.30 3.86
C ASP A 122 18.25 0.25 2.68
N PRO A 123 18.10 1.58 2.54
CA PRO A 123 17.27 2.17 1.51
C PRO A 123 17.69 1.79 0.09
N GLU A 124 19.00 1.71 -0.19
CA GLU A 124 19.49 1.37 -1.52
C GLU A 124 19.11 -0.06 -1.91
N LYS A 125 19.33 -1.02 -1.00
CA LYS A 125 18.99 -2.42 -1.25
C LYS A 125 17.47 -2.62 -1.33
N PHE A 126 16.70 -1.90 -0.52
CA PHE A 126 15.25 -1.89 -0.59
C PHE A 126 14.76 -1.40 -1.96
N ILE A 127 15.29 -0.26 -2.45
CA ILE A 127 14.97 0.27 -3.77
C ILE A 127 15.30 -0.75 -4.87
N GLN A 128 16.47 -1.40 -4.81
CA GLN A 128 16.85 -2.42 -5.80
C GLN A 128 15.90 -3.63 -5.77
N ALA A 129 15.48 -4.09 -4.60
CA ALA A 129 14.50 -5.17 -4.47
C ALA A 129 13.15 -4.78 -5.09
N VAL A 130 12.65 -3.59 -4.82
CA VAL A 130 11.39 -3.08 -5.38
C VAL A 130 11.48 -2.95 -6.90
N LYS A 131 12.58 -2.41 -7.43
CA LYS A 131 12.80 -2.32 -8.88
C LYS A 131 12.82 -3.68 -9.56
N ALA A 132 13.40 -4.68 -8.92
CA ALA A 132 13.51 -6.03 -9.49
C ALA A 132 12.14 -6.71 -9.65
N ILE A 133 11.16 -6.40 -8.80
CA ILE A 133 9.80 -6.98 -8.86
C ILE A 133 8.78 -6.08 -9.57
N ALA A 134 9.11 -4.83 -9.85
CA ALA A 134 8.23 -3.84 -10.45
C ALA A 134 7.57 -4.28 -11.77
N PRO A 135 8.20 -5.09 -12.65
CA PRO A 135 7.57 -5.56 -13.89
C PRO A 135 6.23 -6.28 -13.68
N THR A 136 6.02 -6.91 -12.52
CA THR A 136 4.78 -7.62 -12.18
C THR A 136 3.56 -6.70 -12.04
N PHE A 137 3.78 -5.44 -11.65
CA PHE A 137 2.73 -4.55 -11.14
C PHE A 137 2.41 -3.39 -12.07
N GLY A 138 1.16 -2.93 -12.03
CA GLY A 138 0.72 -1.69 -12.66
C GLY A 138 0.91 -0.44 -11.78
N GLY A 139 1.24 -0.63 -10.49
CA GLY A 139 1.52 0.45 -9.55
C GLY A 139 2.06 -0.08 -8.22
N ILE A 140 2.63 0.81 -7.41
CA ILE A 140 3.21 0.48 -6.12
C ILE A 140 2.69 1.45 -5.05
N ASN A 141 2.17 0.89 -3.96
CA ASN A 141 1.90 1.57 -2.71
C ASN A 141 2.98 1.18 -1.69
N LEU A 142 3.79 2.14 -1.28
CA LEU A 142 4.71 1.98 -0.16
C LEU A 142 3.94 2.23 1.14
N GLU A 143 4.16 1.40 2.16
CA GLU A 143 3.43 1.45 3.42
C GLU A 143 4.34 1.20 4.61
N ASP A 144 4.12 1.89 5.72
CA ASP A 144 4.80 1.65 7.01
C ASP A 144 6.34 1.70 6.93
N ILE A 145 6.89 2.57 6.09
CA ILE A 145 8.32 2.85 5.97
C ILE A 145 8.64 4.12 6.76
N LYS A 146 9.57 4.03 7.70
CA LYS A 146 9.90 5.16 8.58
C LYS A 146 10.51 6.35 7.84
N ALA A 147 10.28 7.54 8.40
CA ALA A 147 11.00 8.74 8.02
C ALA A 147 12.38 8.77 8.73
N PRO A 148 13.43 9.37 8.12
CA PRO A 148 13.39 10.09 6.84
C PRO A 148 13.55 9.21 5.60
N GLU A 149 13.86 7.92 5.73
CA GLU A 149 14.19 7.01 4.63
C GLU A 149 13.06 6.91 3.59
N CYS A 150 11.80 6.94 4.02
CA CYS A 150 10.64 6.87 3.14
C CYS A 150 10.60 7.97 2.07
N PHE A 151 11.13 9.17 2.37
CA PHE A 151 11.15 10.29 1.42
C PHE A 151 12.07 10.02 0.23
N GLU A 152 13.26 9.51 0.51
CA GLU A 152 14.25 9.18 -0.52
C GLU A 152 13.82 7.94 -1.32
N ILE A 153 13.32 6.91 -0.64
CA ILE A 153 12.83 5.68 -1.28
C ILE A 153 11.72 6.03 -2.28
N GLU A 154 10.70 6.78 -1.86
CA GLU A 154 9.60 7.16 -2.75
C GLU A 154 10.07 8.02 -3.91
N ARG A 155 10.87 9.06 -3.63
CA ARG A 155 11.40 9.95 -4.67
C ARG A 155 12.12 9.18 -5.76
N ARG A 156 13.06 8.32 -5.38
CA ARG A 156 13.86 7.55 -6.32
C ARG A 156 13.03 6.54 -7.11
N LEU A 157 12.13 5.83 -6.46
CA LEU A 157 11.27 4.88 -7.17
C LEU A 157 10.35 5.57 -8.18
N LYS A 158 9.87 6.80 -7.87
CA LYS A 158 9.12 7.61 -8.84
C LYS A 158 9.95 8.06 -10.03
N GLU A 159 11.24 8.33 -9.83
CA GLU A 159 12.15 8.75 -10.90
C GLU A 159 12.67 7.58 -11.74
N GLU A 160 12.79 6.39 -11.14
CA GLU A 160 13.46 5.24 -11.73
C GLU A 160 12.49 4.16 -12.28
N LEU A 161 11.16 4.32 -12.08
CA LEU A 161 10.14 3.39 -12.56
C LEU A 161 9.12 4.09 -13.46
N ASP A 162 8.62 3.38 -14.47
CA ASP A 162 7.61 3.87 -15.41
C ASP A 162 6.17 3.59 -14.96
N ILE A 163 5.97 3.14 -13.72
CA ILE A 163 4.66 2.89 -13.12
C ILE A 163 4.42 3.83 -11.94
N PRO A 164 3.16 4.16 -11.59
CA PRO A 164 2.85 4.99 -10.43
C PRO A 164 3.40 4.41 -9.12
N VAL A 165 4.06 5.26 -8.34
CA VAL A 165 4.54 4.94 -6.99
C VAL A 165 4.01 5.97 -6.01
N MET A 166 3.48 5.53 -4.88
CA MET A 166 2.98 6.38 -3.82
C MET A 166 3.36 5.81 -2.44
N HIS A 167 3.69 6.67 -1.49
CA HIS A 167 3.81 6.31 -0.08
C HIS A 167 2.56 6.84 0.66
N ASP A 168 1.70 5.92 1.09
CA ASP A 168 0.37 6.29 1.62
C ASP A 168 0.44 7.08 2.93
N ASP A 169 1.36 6.74 3.84
CA ASP A 169 1.56 7.49 5.09
C ASP A 169 1.90 8.96 4.86
N GLN A 170 2.51 9.27 3.73
CA GLN A 170 2.75 10.65 3.31
C GLN A 170 1.48 11.23 2.64
N HIS A 171 1.10 10.69 1.50
CA HIS A 171 0.15 11.34 0.59
C HIS A 171 -1.31 11.02 0.91
N GLY A 172 -1.64 9.79 1.32
CA GLY A 172 -2.99 9.43 1.72
C GLY A 172 -3.43 10.23 2.94
N THR A 173 -2.58 10.32 3.96
CA THR A 173 -2.83 11.11 5.17
C THR A 173 -2.95 12.60 4.84
N ALA A 174 -2.07 13.13 3.99
CA ALA A 174 -2.14 14.54 3.59
C ALA A 174 -3.44 14.87 2.85
N ILE A 175 -3.88 14.03 1.93
CA ILE A 175 -5.11 14.22 1.17
C ILE A 175 -6.33 14.24 2.09
N ILE A 176 -6.49 13.21 2.94
CA ILE A 176 -7.69 13.12 3.78
C ILE A 176 -7.73 14.20 4.86
N SER A 177 -6.58 14.53 5.47
CA SER A 177 -6.51 15.59 6.46
C SER A 177 -6.76 16.97 5.86
N SER A 178 -6.30 17.22 4.64
CA SER A 178 -6.59 18.46 3.91
C SER A 178 -8.06 18.59 3.55
N ALA A 179 -8.69 17.51 3.10
CA ALA A 179 -10.13 17.49 2.84
C ALA A 179 -10.93 17.80 4.13
N GLY A 180 -10.54 17.19 5.25
CA GLY A 180 -11.13 17.48 6.56
C GLY A 180 -10.92 18.93 7.00
N LEU A 181 -9.71 19.48 6.80
CA LEU A 181 -9.38 20.86 7.13
C LEU A 181 -10.24 21.85 6.31
N LEU A 182 -10.33 21.68 4.99
CA LEU A 182 -11.12 22.56 4.13
C LEU A 182 -12.60 22.56 4.52
N ASN A 183 -13.18 21.39 4.77
CA ASN A 183 -14.59 21.31 5.23
C ASN A 183 -14.78 21.91 6.63
N ALA A 184 -13.84 21.70 7.55
CA ALA A 184 -13.90 22.33 8.88
C ALA A 184 -13.83 23.86 8.81
N LEU A 185 -13.01 24.40 7.91
CA LEU A 185 -12.91 25.85 7.68
C LEU A 185 -14.21 26.42 7.10
N GLU A 186 -14.84 25.72 6.17
CA GLU A 186 -16.16 26.10 5.62
C GLU A 186 -17.21 26.15 6.73
N VAL A 187 -17.34 25.10 7.53
CA VAL A 187 -18.29 25.04 8.68
C VAL A 187 -18.02 26.16 9.70
N ALA A 188 -16.73 26.49 9.93
CA ALA A 188 -16.34 27.54 10.85
C ALA A 188 -16.41 28.96 10.26
N GLY A 189 -16.76 29.13 8.99
CA GLY A 189 -16.78 30.42 8.29
C GLY A 189 -15.40 31.07 8.19
N LYS A 190 -14.33 30.30 8.15
CA LYS A 190 -12.93 30.77 8.10
C LYS A 190 -12.29 30.50 6.74
N LYS A 191 -11.32 31.35 6.39
CA LYS A 191 -10.47 31.14 5.22
C LYS A 191 -9.11 30.57 5.66
N ILE A 192 -8.53 29.70 4.84
CA ILE A 192 -7.28 29.01 5.16
C ILE A 192 -6.11 29.97 5.40
N GLU A 193 -6.08 31.09 4.69
CA GLU A 193 -5.04 32.15 4.82
C GLU A 193 -5.10 32.87 6.18
N ASN A 194 -6.21 32.75 6.91
CA ASN A 194 -6.47 33.46 8.17
C ASN A 194 -6.38 32.55 9.39
N VAL A 195 -5.96 31.29 9.22
CA VAL A 195 -5.80 30.36 10.35
C VAL A 195 -4.32 30.09 10.62
N ARG A 196 -4.02 29.78 11.88
CA ARG A 196 -2.71 29.27 12.29
C ARG A 196 -2.82 27.79 12.50
N ILE A 197 -1.91 27.05 11.88
CA ILE A 197 -1.81 25.59 12.00
C ILE A 197 -0.54 25.28 12.76
N VAL A 198 -0.66 24.53 13.86
CA VAL A 198 0.47 24.04 14.64
C VAL A 198 0.57 22.55 14.42
N VAL A 199 1.69 22.12 13.85
CA VAL A 199 1.99 20.70 13.63
C VAL A 199 2.97 20.22 14.69
N ASN A 200 2.56 19.23 15.48
CA ASN A 200 3.40 18.60 16.49
C ASN A 200 3.88 17.23 15.98
N GLY A 201 5.11 17.17 15.51
CA GLY A 201 5.75 16.00 14.92
C GLY A 201 6.45 16.32 13.61
N ALA A 202 7.35 15.42 13.19
CA ALA A 202 8.14 15.55 11.95
C ALA A 202 8.28 14.21 11.21
N GLY A 203 7.31 13.31 11.38
CA GLY A 203 7.24 12.05 10.66
C GLY A 203 6.77 12.20 9.22
N ALA A 204 6.60 11.09 8.53
CA ALA A 204 6.18 11.04 7.14
C ALA A 204 4.89 11.83 6.89
N SER A 205 3.84 11.55 7.66
CA SER A 205 2.52 12.21 7.53
C SER A 205 2.57 13.69 7.87
N ALA A 206 3.19 14.07 9.00
CA ALA A 206 3.25 15.46 9.45
C ALA A 206 3.92 16.36 8.40
N THR A 207 5.04 15.90 7.83
CA THR A 207 5.78 16.62 6.80
C THR A 207 4.94 16.82 5.54
N SER A 208 4.26 15.77 5.07
CA SER A 208 3.46 15.83 3.84
C SER A 208 2.16 16.61 4.03
N CYS A 209 1.50 16.48 5.19
CA CYS A 209 0.34 17.31 5.55
C CYS A 209 0.70 18.80 5.52
N THR A 210 1.81 19.18 6.17
CA THR A 210 2.25 20.58 6.20
C THR A 210 2.46 21.13 4.79
N LYS A 211 3.19 20.41 3.94
CA LYS A 211 3.42 20.81 2.55
C LYS A 211 2.12 20.99 1.78
N LEU A 212 1.14 20.11 1.97
CA LEU A 212 -0.14 20.23 1.28
C LEU A 212 -0.95 21.40 1.84
N TYR A 213 -0.97 21.64 3.15
CA TYR A 213 -1.64 22.80 3.74
C TYR A 213 -1.07 24.12 3.24
N GLU A 214 0.26 24.24 3.14
CA GLU A 214 0.93 25.42 2.55
C GLU A 214 0.51 25.62 1.10
N SER A 215 0.47 24.55 0.29
CA SER A 215 0.03 24.63 -1.11
C SER A 215 -1.42 25.04 -1.28
N LEU A 216 -2.27 24.78 -0.26
CA LEU A 216 -3.67 25.21 -0.22
C LEU A 216 -3.85 26.65 0.31
N GLY A 217 -2.77 27.32 0.75
CA GLY A 217 -2.77 28.71 1.17
C GLY A 217 -2.60 28.94 2.68
N ALA A 218 -2.35 27.92 3.50
CA ALA A 218 -1.99 28.10 4.90
C ALA A 218 -0.67 28.88 5.04
N ARG A 219 -0.53 29.68 6.13
CA ARG A 219 0.64 30.53 6.41
C ARG A 219 1.24 30.25 7.77
#